data_d83ff57e4a21bb5752e0e021230ce2bd
#
_entry.id   d83ff57e4a21bb5752e0e021230ce2bd
#
_cell.length_a   1.000
_cell.length_b   1.000
_cell.length_c   1.000
_cell.angle_alpha   90.00
_cell.angle_beta   90.00
_cell.angle_gamma   90.00
#
_symmetry.space_group_name_H-M   'P 1'
#
loop_
_entity.id
_entity.type
_entity.pdbx_description
1 polymer ?
#
loop_
_entity_poly.entity_id
_entity_poly.type
_entity_poly.pdbx_seq_one_letter_code
_entity_poly.pdbx_strand_id
1 'polypeptide(L)'
;TGVLVEEAGIPKINLCPDDPYLENTLTTIVEFIREAHQKGKMNFGDLYYRLTSAEHHIGMRKGLIPIYLAAVMHEFRQSVLITDRFGQVPTSTDTLLQINAEPSAFFITYLDWNPEKELFVSSLAELFRDHVIEAEKANNAHDYVVFAMRRWYMSLPKYSKEIKKTISGDKVD
;
A
#
# COMPACT_ATOMS: atom_id res chain seq x y z
N THR A 1 -16.41 -20.14 -7.67
CA THR A 1 -16.35 -18.81 -7.06
C THR A 1 -15.62 -17.86 -8.00
N GLY A 2 -16.34 -16.95 -8.64
CA GLY A 2 -15.86 -16.09 -9.75
C GLY A 2 -14.83 -15.02 -9.41
N VAL A 3 -14.19 -15.03 -8.22
CA VAL A 3 -13.18 -14.03 -7.81
C VAL A 3 -11.77 -14.40 -8.27
N LEU A 4 -11.44 -15.69 -8.30
CA LEU A 4 -10.18 -16.18 -8.86
C LEU A 4 -10.45 -16.83 -10.21
N VAL A 5 -9.82 -16.35 -11.25
CA VAL A 5 -9.83 -16.89 -12.60
C VAL A 5 -8.42 -17.24 -13.03
N GLU A 6 -8.30 -18.20 -13.93
CA GLU A 6 -7.03 -18.59 -14.52
C GLU A 6 -7.00 -18.10 -15.97
N GLU A 7 -6.02 -17.27 -16.30
CA GLU A 7 -5.80 -16.78 -17.64
C GLU A 7 -4.39 -17.16 -18.09
N ALA A 8 -4.33 -18.02 -19.10
CA ALA A 8 -3.06 -18.57 -19.63
C ALA A 8 -2.19 -19.27 -18.56
N GLY A 9 -2.79 -19.99 -17.60
CA GLY A 9 -2.08 -20.67 -16.51
C GLY A 9 -1.66 -19.76 -15.34
N ILE A 10 -2.03 -18.49 -15.37
CA ILE A 10 -1.70 -17.51 -14.33
C ILE A 10 -2.99 -17.18 -13.56
N PRO A 11 -3.01 -17.34 -12.22
CA PRO A 11 -4.16 -16.91 -11.43
C PRO A 11 -4.29 -15.39 -11.45
N LYS A 12 -5.48 -14.91 -11.77
CA LYS A 12 -5.86 -13.49 -11.74
C LYS A 12 -7.07 -13.27 -10.86
N ILE A 13 -7.19 -12.05 -10.36
CA ILE A 13 -8.37 -11.61 -9.64
C ILE A 13 -9.40 -11.10 -10.65
N ASN A 14 -10.60 -11.70 -10.66
CA ASN A 14 -11.74 -11.18 -11.39
C ASN A 14 -12.44 -10.11 -10.52
N LEU A 15 -12.29 -8.85 -10.88
CA LEU A 15 -12.93 -7.74 -10.17
C LEU A 15 -14.41 -7.54 -10.54
N CYS A 16 -14.91 -8.25 -11.58
CA CYS A 16 -16.31 -8.22 -12.00
C CYS A 16 -16.87 -9.65 -12.04
N PRO A 17 -17.05 -10.33 -10.90
CA PRO A 17 -17.64 -11.66 -10.86
C PRO A 17 -19.13 -11.63 -11.22
N ASP A 18 -19.68 -12.76 -11.68
CA ASP A 18 -21.11 -12.89 -12.03
C ASP A 18 -22.05 -12.78 -10.83
N ASP A 19 -21.56 -12.95 -9.61
CA ASP A 19 -22.31 -12.79 -8.36
C ASP A 19 -22.48 -11.30 -8.03
N PRO A 20 -23.71 -10.75 -8.08
CA PRO A 20 -23.93 -9.31 -7.87
C PRO A 20 -23.47 -8.80 -6.49
N TYR A 21 -23.50 -9.66 -5.47
CA TYR A 21 -23.06 -9.29 -4.12
C TYR A 21 -21.55 -9.15 -4.05
N LEU A 22 -20.81 -10.07 -4.66
CA LEU A 22 -19.36 -10.02 -4.76
C LEU A 22 -18.93 -8.86 -5.67
N GLU A 23 -19.61 -8.65 -6.79
CA GLU A 23 -19.34 -7.53 -7.70
C GLU A 23 -19.49 -6.19 -6.96
N ASN A 24 -20.60 -5.99 -6.24
CA ASN A 24 -20.82 -4.76 -5.47
C ASN A 24 -19.74 -4.54 -4.40
N THR A 25 -19.33 -5.60 -3.73
CA THR A 25 -18.25 -5.55 -2.73
C THR A 25 -16.92 -5.13 -3.34
N LEU A 26 -16.49 -5.80 -4.41
CA LEU A 26 -15.22 -5.51 -5.09
C LEU A 26 -15.24 -4.13 -5.73
N THR A 27 -16.35 -3.75 -6.35
CA THR A 27 -16.55 -2.41 -6.93
C THR A 27 -16.42 -1.32 -5.88
N THR A 28 -17.03 -1.50 -4.70
CA THR A 28 -16.93 -0.54 -3.59
C THR A 28 -15.48 -0.33 -3.15
N ILE A 29 -14.68 -1.40 -3.08
CA ILE A 29 -13.25 -1.30 -2.72
C ILE A 29 -12.47 -0.60 -3.85
N VAL A 30 -12.72 -0.94 -5.11
CA VAL A 30 -12.08 -0.31 -6.28
C VAL A 30 -12.40 1.18 -6.35
N GLU A 31 -13.68 1.55 -6.14
CA GLU A 31 -14.11 2.95 -6.12
C GLU A 31 -13.44 3.73 -4.99
N PHE A 32 -13.34 3.15 -3.81
CA PHE A 32 -12.62 3.76 -2.69
C PHE A 32 -11.15 4.04 -3.03
N ILE A 33 -10.45 3.12 -3.72
CA ILE A 33 -9.08 3.34 -4.18
C ILE A 33 -9.02 4.45 -5.24
N ARG A 34 -9.98 4.49 -6.17
CA ARG A 34 -10.07 5.55 -7.20
C ARG A 34 -10.39 6.91 -6.60
N GLU A 35 -11.24 6.96 -5.57
CA GLU A 35 -11.49 8.19 -4.82
C GLU A 35 -10.21 8.69 -4.12
N ALA A 36 -9.36 7.80 -3.61
CA ALA A 36 -8.07 8.18 -3.05
C ALA A 36 -7.15 8.84 -4.09
N HIS A 37 -7.25 8.46 -5.38
CA HIS A 37 -6.56 9.14 -6.46
C HIS A 37 -7.03 10.60 -6.64
N GLN A 38 -8.33 10.85 -6.52
CA GLN A 38 -8.91 12.18 -6.72
C GLN A 38 -8.78 13.07 -5.48
N LYS A 39 -8.98 12.51 -4.30
CA LYS A 39 -9.02 13.22 -3.01
C LYS A 39 -7.68 13.26 -2.29
N GLY A 40 -6.70 12.46 -2.74
CA GLY A 40 -5.41 12.27 -2.13
C GLY A 40 -5.42 11.18 -1.06
N LYS A 41 -5.54 11.54 0.21
CA LYS A 41 -5.51 10.61 1.34
C LYS A 41 -6.92 10.27 1.83
N MET A 42 -7.25 8.97 1.94
CA MET A 42 -8.54 8.51 2.46
C MET A 42 -8.38 7.56 3.64
N ASN A 43 -9.35 7.57 4.57
CA ASN A 43 -9.32 6.75 5.77
C ASN A 43 -9.98 5.38 5.54
N PHE A 44 -9.37 4.29 6.01
CA PHE A 44 -9.97 2.96 5.89
C PHE A 44 -11.27 2.81 6.71
N GLY A 45 -11.47 3.62 7.73
CA GLY A 45 -12.74 3.66 8.46
C GLY A 45 -13.94 3.92 7.57
N ASP A 46 -13.79 4.79 6.56
CA ASP A 46 -14.84 5.10 5.58
C ASP A 46 -15.15 3.88 4.70
N LEU A 47 -14.11 3.14 4.27
CA LEU A 47 -14.30 1.88 3.53
C LEU A 47 -15.03 0.84 4.37
N TYR A 48 -14.58 0.64 5.61
CA TYR A 48 -15.19 -0.34 6.52
C TYR A 48 -16.66 0.01 6.81
N TYR A 49 -16.97 1.29 6.96
CA TYR A 49 -18.37 1.72 7.09
C TYR A 49 -19.19 1.35 5.85
N ARG A 50 -18.70 1.63 4.64
CA ARG A 50 -19.37 1.28 3.39
C ARG A 50 -19.63 -0.22 3.26
N LEU A 51 -18.63 -1.05 3.62
CA LEU A 51 -18.71 -2.50 3.48
C LEU A 51 -19.59 -3.17 4.55
N THR A 52 -19.68 -2.60 5.76
CA THR A 52 -20.43 -3.20 6.88
C THR A 52 -21.81 -2.61 7.07
N SER A 53 -22.07 -1.39 6.56
CA SER A 53 -23.36 -0.73 6.69
C SER A 53 -24.42 -1.33 5.76
N ALA A 54 -25.62 -1.50 6.28
CA ALA A 54 -26.78 -1.91 5.48
C ALA A 54 -27.20 -0.86 4.44
N GLU A 55 -26.84 0.42 4.63
CA GLU A 55 -27.15 1.52 3.72
C GLU A 55 -26.54 1.33 2.33
N HIS A 56 -25.39 0.66 2.26
CA HIS A 56 -24.70 0.35 1.01
C HIS A 56 -25.06 -1.02 0.41
N HIS A 57 -26.07 -1.70 0.97
CA HIS A 57 -26.58 -3.00 0.50
C HIS A 57 -25.51 -4.13 0.46
N ILE A 58 -24.43 -4.00 1.25
CA ILE A 58 -23.36 -4.99 1.35
C ILE A 58 -23.47 -5.78 2.65
N GLY A 59 -23.44 -5.11 3.82
CA GLY A 59 -23.58 -5.75 5.12
C GLY A 59 -22.56 -6.85 5.41
N MET A 60 -21.33 -6.69 4.93
CA MET A 60 -20.27 -7.70 5.03
C MET A 60 -19.81 -7.89 6.47
N ARG A 61 -19.52 -9.14 6.84
CA ARG A 61 -18.87 -9.43 8.12
C ARG A 61 -17.44 -8.91 8.12
N LYS A 62 -17.09 -8.12 9.15
CA LYS A 62 -15.80 -7.44 9.29
C LYS A 62 -14.59 -8.37 9.06
N GLY A 63 -14.66 -9.62 9.53
CA GLY A 63 -13.57 -10.60 9.37
C GLY A 63 -13.29 -11.05 7.93
N LEU A 64 -14.19 -10.80 6.98
CA LEU A 64 -13.98 -11.13 5.56
C LEU A 64 -13.33 -10.00 4.77
N ILE A 65 -13.42 -8.75 5.27
CA ILE A 65 -12.92 -7.56 4.57
C ILE A 65 -11.45 -7.68 4.22
N PRO A 66 -10.53 -8.14 5.10
CA PRO A 66 -9.11 -8.25 4.76
C PRO A 66 -8.82 -9.12 3.54
N ILE A 67 -9.63 -10.16 3.31
CA ILE A 67 -9.46 -11.09 2.17
C ILE A 67 -9.77 -10.36 0.85
N TYR A 68 -10.92 -9.68 0.79
CA TYR A 68 -11.30 -8.92 -0.41
C TYR A 68 -10.42 -7.71 -0.63
N LEU A 69 -10.03 -7.04 0.46
CA LEU A 69 -9.09 -5.93 0.41
C LEU A 69 -7.72 -6.38 -0.13
N ALA A 70 -7.18 -7.51 0.35
CA ALA A 70 -5.95 -8.09 -0.16
C ALA A 70 -6.03 -8.39 -1.66
N ALA A 71 -7.14 -9.00 -2.11
CA ALA A 71 -7.36 -9.33 -3.52
C ALA A 71 -7.35 -8.08 -4.40
N VAL A 72 -8.13 -7.06 -4.04
CA VAL A 72 -8.18 -5.81 -4.82
C VAL A 72 -6.86 -5.05 -4.75
N MET A 73 -6.25 -4.92 -3.58
CA MET A 73 -4.97 -4.23 -3.43
C MET A 73 -3.83 -4.90 -4.19
N HIS A 74 -3.91 -6.23 -4.43
CA HIS A 74 -2.94 -6.92 -5.28
C HIS A 74 -2.92 -6.35 -6.70
N GLU A 75 -4.08 -6.02 -7.27
CA GLU A 75 -4.18 -5.42 -8.61
C GLU A 75 -3.63 -3.97 -8.64
N PHE A 76 -3.78 -3.24 -7.53
CA PHE A 76 -3.32 -1.85 -7.39
C PHE A 76 -1.98 -1.72 -6.65
N ARG A 77 -1.23 -2.82 -6.46
CA ARG A 77 -0.03 -2.86 -5.61
C ARG A 77 1.06 -1.85 -5.97
N GLN A 78 1.13 -1.43 -7.25
CA GLN A 78 2.11 -0.45 -7.70
C GLN A 78 1.70 1.00 -7.41
N SER A 79 0.41 1.24 -7.23
CA SER A 79 -0.15 2.59 -7.12
C SER A 79 -0.71 2.91 -5.73
N VAL A 80 -0.71 1.97 -4.81
CA VAL A 80 -1.32 2.15 -3.49
C VAL A 80 -0.27 2.19 -2.39
N LEU A 81 -0.38 3.19 -1.52
CA LEU A 81 0.39 3.32 -0.29
C LEU A 81 -0.52 3.25 0.92
N ILE A 82 -0.12 2.50 1.94
CA ILE A 82 -0.76 2.51 3.25
C ILE A 82 0.08 3.34 4.20
N THR A 83 -0.56 4.21 4.96
CA THR A 83 0.08 5.02 6.00
C THR A 83 -0.69 4.93 7.30
N ASP A 84 0.02 5.01 8.41
CA ASP A 84 -0.52 5.23 9.75
C ASP A 84 -0.11 6.60 10.29
N ARG A 85 -0.23 6.82 11.59
CA ARG A 85 0.22 8.06 12.27
C ARG A 85 1.75 8.24 12.27
N PHE A 86 2.52 7.18 12.07
CA PHE A 86 3.99 7.21 12.08
C PHE A 86 4.58 7.27 10.67
N GLY A 87 3.76 7.14 9.64
CA GLY A 87 4.16 7.20 8.23
C GLY A 87 3.75 5.97 7.44
N GLN A 88 4.53 5.66 6.41
CA GLN A 88 4.26 4.56 5.52
C GLN A 88 4.51 3.21 6.21
N VAL A 89 3.57 2.28 6.01
CA VAL A 89 3.65 0.89 6.47
C VAL A 89 3.60 -0.07 5.28
N PRO A 90 4.24 -1.26 5.37
CA PRO A 90 4.24 -2.22 4.28
C PRO A 90 2.83 -2.79 4.04
N THR A 91 2.51 -3.07 2.78
CA THR A 91 1.30 -3.81 2.41
C THR A 91 1.54 -5.29 2.70
N SER A 92 1.20 -5.73 3.90
CA SER A 92 1.39 -7.10 4.39
C SER A 92 0.12 -7.65 5.02
N THR A 93 0.09 -8.97 5.22
CA THR A 93 -1.02 -9.62 5.94
C THR A 93 -1.22 -9.03 7.34
N ASP A 94 -0.12 -8.78 8.06
CA ASP A 94 -0.18 -8.20 9.41
C ASP A 94 -0.79 -6.79 9.39
N THR A 95 -0.40 -5.97 8.41
CA THR A 95 -0.98 -4.62 8.21
C THR A 95 -2.48 -4.71 7.91
N LEU A 96 -2.91 -5.64 7.06
CA LEU A 96 -4.34 -5.82 6.77
C LEU A 96 -5.14 -6.27 8.00
N LEU A 97 -4.55 -7.11 8.85
CA LEU A 97 -5.16 -7.51 10.13
C LEU A 97 -5.23 -6.33 11.12
N GLN A 98 -4.21 -5.48 11.17
CA GLN A 98 -4.22 -4.26 11.97
C GLN A 98 -5.27 -3.26 11.47
N ILE A 99 -5.39 -3.06 10.17
CA ILE A 99 -6.48 -2.27 9.55
C ILE A 99 -7.84 -2.83 9.94
N ASN A 100 -7.99 -4.17 9.93
CA ASN A 100 -9.25 -4.79 10.35
C ASN A 100 -9.56 -4.56 11.85
N ALA A 101 -8.54 -4.53 12.69
CA ALA A 101 -8.72 -4.23 14.12
C ALA A 101 -9.13 -2.77 14.34
N GLU A 102 -8.40 -1.82 13.75
CA GLU A 102 -8.58 -0.37 13.92
C GLU A 102 -8.52 0.37 12.57
N PRO A 103 -9.59 0.29 11.73
CA PRO A 103 -9.57 0.87 10.39
C PRO A 103 -9.29 2.37 10.36
N SER A 104 -9.77 3.10 11.38
CA SER A 104 -9.62 4.56 11.47
C SER A 104 -8.18 5.03 11.69
N ALA A 105 -7.28 4.13 12.13
CA ALA A 105 -5.87 4.47 12.33
C ALA A 105 -5.05 4.47 11.04
N PHE A 106 -5.61 3.92 9.96
CA PHE A 106 -4.89 3.73 8.69
C PHE A 106 -5.52 4.52 7.56
N PHE A 107 -4.66 4.89 6.61
CA PHE A 107 -5.05 5.66 5.45
C PHE A 107 -4.46 5.04 4.19
N ILE A 108 -5.18 5.21 3.08
CA ILE A 108 -4.73 4.87 1.74
C ILE A 108 -4.42 6.15 0.97
N THR A 109 -3.36 6.11 0.17
CA THR A 109 -3.01 7.13 -0.81
C THR A 109 -2.75 6.45 -2.14
N TYR A 110 -3.24 7.04 -3.23
CA TYR A 110 -2.98 6.56 -4.58
C TYR A 110 -1.85 7.37 -5.21
N LEU A 111 -0.89 6.67 -5.81
CA LEU A 111 0.18 7.26 -6.58
C LEU A 111 0.06 6.87 -8.04
N ASP A 112 0.04 7.83 -8.94
CA ASP A 112 0.20 7.57 -10.37
C ASP A 112 1.58 7.00 -10.64
N TRP A 113 1.61 5.72 -11.01
CA TRP A 113 2.84 5.05 -11.38
C TRP A 113 3.14 5.26 -12.86
N ASN A 114 4.34 5.67 -13.21
CA ASN A 114 4.78 5.89 -14.56
C ASN A 114 6.24 5.42 -14.76
N PRO A 115 6.72 5.24 -16.02
CA PRO A 115 8.08 4.77 -16.29
C PRO A 115 9.18 5.65 -15.71
N GLU A 116 8.97 6.96 -15.59
CA GLU A 116 9.95 7.87 -15.01
C GLU A 116 10.13 7.61 -13.50
N LYS A 117 9.02 7.38 -12.78
CA LYS A 117 9.06 7.01 -11.36
C LYS A 117 9.68 5.63 -11.16
N GLU A 118 9.43 4.69 -12.07
CA GLU A 118 10.06 3.37 -12.04
C GLU A 118 11.58 3.47 -12.21
N LEU A 119 12.05 4.26 -13.16
CA LEU A 119 13.47 4.52 -13.37
C LEU A 119 14.11 5.18 -12.13
N PHE A 120 13.43 6.16 -11.56
CA PHE A 120 13.91 6.85 -10.34
C PHE A 120 14.02 5.87 -9.16
N VAL A 121 12.99 5.06 -8.90
CA VAL A 121 13.00 4.06 -7.85
C VAL A 121 14.08 3.01 -8.07
N SER A 122 14.28 2.56 -9.31
CA SER A 122 15.35 1.62 -9.66
C SER A 122 16.73 2.20 -9.39
N SER A 123 16.94 3.48 -9.70
CA SER A 123 18.20 4.19 -9.41
C SER A 123 18.46 4.31 -7.91
N LEU A 124 17.42 4.60 -7.13
CA LEU A 124 17.52 4.61 -5.66
C LEU A 124 17.78 3.20 -5.11
N ALA A 125 17.15 2.18 -5.66
CA ALA A 125 17.37 0.80 -5.25
C ALA A 125 18.83 0.38 -5.46
N GLU A 126 19.45 0.79 -6.56
CA GLU A 126 20.87 0.54 -6.81
C GLU A 126 21.77 1.29 -5.82
N LEU A 127 21.44 2.55 -5.49
CA LEU A 127 22.19 3.34 -4.51
C LEU A 127 22.14 2.71 -3.11
N PHE A 128 21.01 2.14 -2.71
CA PHE A 128 20.79 1.54 -1.39
C PHE A 128 20.77 0.01 -1.42
N ARG A 129 21.36 -0.62 -2.45
CA ARG A 129 21.31 -2.07 -2.69
C ARG A 129 21.68 -2.95 -1.50
N ASP A 130 22.67 -2.52 -0.68
CA ASP A 130 23.14 -3.27 0.49
C ASP A 130 22.08 -3.33 1.61
N HIS A 131 21.02 -2.52 1.51
CA HIS A 131 19.91 -2.44 2.46
C HIS A 131 18.58 -2.90 1.88
N VAL A 132 18.54 -3.29 0.60
CA VAL A 132 17.35 -3.83 -0.07
C VAL A 132 17.15 -5.29 0.36
N ILE A 133 15.91 -5.64 0.69
CA ILE A 133 15.49 -7.03 0.95
C ILE A 133 14.65 -7.48 -0.24
N GLU A 134 15.11 -8.53 -0.95
CA GLU A 134 14.45 -9.03 -2.17
C GLU A 134 12.98 -9.43 -1.96
N ALA A 135 12.65 -10.02 -0.81
CA ALA A 135 11.27 -10.39 -0.50
C ALA A 135 10.31 -9.20 -0.43
N GLU A 136 10.80 -7.99 -0.15
CA GLU A 136 9.99 -6.78 -0.08
C GLU A 136 9.60 -6.25 -1.47
N LYS A 137 10.35 -6.56 -2.52
CA LYS A 137 10.07 -6.15 -3.90
C LYS A 137 8.74 -6.70 -4.43
N ALA A 138 8.28 -7.82 -3.88
CA ALA A 138 7.03 -8.45 -4.29
C ALA A 138 5.78 -7.69 -3.80
N ASN A 139 5.92 -6.88 -2.76
CA ASN A 139 4.77 -6.25 -2.10
C ASN A 139 4.31 -4.96 -2.78
N ASN A 140 5.26 -4.10 -3.16
CA ASN A 140 4.97 -2.81 -3.78
C ASN A 140 6.18 -2.32 -4.57
N ALA A 141 5.95 -1.55 -5.65
CA ALA A 141 6.99 -1.07 -6.55
C ALA A 141 8.01 -0.13 -5.90
N HIS A 142 7.70 0.50 -4.77
CA HIS A 142 8.57 1.51 -4.16
C HIS A 142 8.77 1.36 -2.65
N ASP A 143 7.92 0.61 -1.94
CA ASP A 143 8.03 0.42 -0.49
C ASP A 143 9.40 -0.12 -0.07
N TYR A 144 9.93 -1.09 -0.83
CA TYR A 144 11.21 -1.70 -0.54
C TYR A 144 12.37 -0.71 -0.54
N VAL A 145 12.33 0.33 -1.40
CA VAL A 145 13.36 1.38 -1.45
C VAL A 145 13.25 2.30 -0.24
N VAL A 146 12.04 2.69 0.14
CA VAL A 146 11.80 3.51 1.36
C VAL A 146 12.31 2.78 2.60
N PHE A 147 12.05 1.47 2.70
CA PHE A 147 12.54 0.67 3.81
C PHE A 147 14.06 0.48 3.77
N ALA A 148 14.66 0.33 2.59
CA ALA A 148 16.11 0.29 2.43
C ALA A 148 16.76 1.61 2.88
N MET A 149 16.22 2.76 2.49
CA MET A 149 16.68 4.08 2.94
C MET A 149 16.57 4.25 4.46
N ARG A 150 15.45 3.79 5.06
CA ARG A 150 15.28 3.81 6.53
C ARG A 150 16.31 2.93 7.22
N ARG A 151 16.57 1.70 6.73
CA ARG A 151 17.59 0.81 7.27
C ARG A 151 18.99 1.42 7.16
N TRP A 152 19.33 1.99 6.00
CA TRP A 152 20.56 2.74 5.83
C TRP A 152 20.70 3.87 6.85
N TYR A 153 19.68 4.73 6.97
CA TYR A 153 19.71 5.82 7.95
C TYR A 153 19.87 5.29 9.39
N MET A 154 19.18 4.23 9.75
CA MET A 154 19.29 3.64 11.08
C MET A 154 20.67 3.03 11.34
N SER A 155 21.38 2.55 10.33
CA SER A 155 22.73 2.01 10.42
C SER A 155 23.82 3.07 10.61
N LEU A 156 23.53 4.34 10.30
CA LEU A 156 24.50 5.42 10.46
C LEU A 156 24.86 5.64 11.93
N PRO A 157 26.15 5.92 12.23
CA PRO A 157 26.58 6.34 13.55
C PRO A 157 25.83 7.59 14.02
N LYS A 158 25.64 7.73 15.32
CA LYS A 158 24.95 8.88 15.92
C LYS A 158 25.56 10.22 15.46
N TYR A 159 26.88 10.30 15.41
CA TYR A 159 27.60 11.48 14.94
C TYR A 159 27.19 11.89 13.52
N SER A 160 27.10 10.93 12.59
CA SER A 160 26.72 11.21 11.21
C SER A 160 25.26 11.69 11.06
N LYS A 161 24.39 11.32 12.01
CA LYS A 161 22.98 11.76 12.04
C LYS A 161 22.81 13.17 12.62
N GLU A 162 23.75 13.60 13.46
CA GLU A 162 23.65 14.86 14.21
C GLU A 162 24.55 15.97 13.65
N ILE A 163 25.38 15.67 12.64
CA ILE A 163 26.27 16.67 12.04
C ILE A 163 25.45 17.73 11.29
N LYS A 164 25.64 18.99 11.66
CA LYS A 164 24.95 20.13 11.06
C LYS A 164 25.84 21.01 10.19
N LYS A 165 27.15 20.73 10.16
CA LYS A 165 28.13 21.49 9.37
C LYS A 165 29.20 20.56 8.85
N THR A 166 29.69 20.83 7.65
CA THR A 166 30.87 20.18 7.08
C THR A 166 32.15 20.77 7.71
N ILE A 167 33.29 20.11 7.46
CA ILE A 167 34.62 20.62 7.88
C ILE A 167 34.90 22.01 7.26
N SER A 168 34.35 22.30 6.07
CA SER A 168 34.40 23.61 5.41
C SER A 168 33.51 24.67 6.06
N GLY A 169 32.69 24.32 7.03
CA GLY A 169 31.79 25.24 7.72
C GLY A 169 30.43 25.43 7.05
N ASP A 170 30.18 24.75 5.93
CA ASP A 170 28.89 24.79 5.26
C ASP A 170 27.85 24.01 6.06
N LYS A 171 26.60 24.54 6.10
CA LYS A 171 25.48 23.79 6.70
C LYS A 171 25.17 22.57 5.85
N VAL A 172 24.88 21.47 6.50
CA VAL A 172 24.31 20.27 5.87
C VAL A 172 22.80 20.37 6.07
N ASP A 173 22.10 20.61 4.97
CA ASP A 173 20.62 20.68 4.92
C ASP A 173 19.99 19.28 4.89
#